data_addf7a789d0421a3befae53300bf573b
#
_entry.id   addf7a789d0421a3befae53300bf573b
#
_cell.length_a   1.000
_cell.length_b   1.000
_cell.length_c   1.000
_cell.angle_alpha   90.00
_cell.angle_beta   90.00
_cell.angle_gamma   90.00
#
_symmetry.space_group_name_H-M   'P 1'
#
loop_
_entity.id
_entity.type
_entity.pdbx_description
1 polymer ?
#
loop_
_entity_poly.entity_id
_entity_poly.type
_entity_poly.pdbx_seq_one_letter_code
_entity_poly.pdbx_strand_id
1 'polypeptide(L)'
;MKINNLLIGLIVVSFLCGCGTIGSMSNTARGSLIGGGSGALLGATIGGIAGEGKGAAIGAAIGTTVGAGTGAIIGKRRDEINRQMAEAAVKAQQVEGTKVEQITDTQSGIQTVKVTFESGILFVTGKSDLNNSAKASLSQFANQVVLPNAEMDILIKGYTDNQGWSGCSHHESMKKNNELSQLRAQNVSNYLQQCGVSPTQIKEVSGWGESNPVADNSTKWGREQNRRVEIYMQASEKMLQEVENERKLQHKEGNLQ
;
A
#
# COMPACT_ATOMS: atom_id res chain seq x y z
N MET A 1 33.69 -36.29 -18.85
CA MET A 1 33.90 -35.46 -20.07
C MET A 1 32.53 -35.02 -20.58
N LYS A 2 32.31 -33.76 -20.79
CA LYS A 2 31.18 -32.95 -21.28
C LYS A 2 30.40 -32.17 -20.22
N ILE A 3 30.79 -30.96 -20.20
CA ILE A 3 30.20 -29.76 -19.59
C ILE A 3 28.97 -29.41 -20.39
N ASN A 4 27.82 -29.22 -19.75
CA ASN A 4 26.67 -28.60 -20.40
C ASN A 4 26.33 -27.24 -19.75
N ASN A 5 26.41 -26.23 -20.59
CA ASN A 5 26.22 -24.81 -20.31
C ASN A 5 24.84 -24.50 -19.74
N LEU A 6 24.82 -23.78 -18.63
CA LEU A 6 23.66 -23.13 -18.06
C LEU A 6 23.40 -21.85 -18.84
N LEU A 7 22.33 -21.81 -19.62
CA LEU A 7 21.85 -20.63 -20.32
C LEU A 7 21.16 -19.70 -19.29
N ILE A 8 21.84 -18.62 -18.95
CA ILE A 8 21.27 -17.49 -18.21
C ILE A 8 20.41 -16.70 -19.20
N GLY A 9 19.12 -16.82 -19.08
CA GLY A 9 18.14 -16.01 -19.82
C GLY A 9 18.12 -14.56 -19.30
N LEU A 10 18.76 -13.67 -20.06
CA LEU A 10 18.68 -12.23 -19.86
C LEU A 10 17.30 -11.75 -20.29
N ILE A 11 16.41 -11.41 -19.37
CA ILE A 11 15.12 -10.77 -19.68
C ILE A 11 15.41 -9.29 -19.97
N VAL A 12 15.45 -8.95 -21.26
CA VAL A 12 15.47 -7.57 -21.73
C VAL A 12 14.04 -7.04 -21.67
N VAL A 13 13.76 -6.18 -20.72
CA VAL A 13 12.51 -5.41 -20.68
C VAL A 13 12.62 -4.31 -21.72
N SER A 14 11.93 -4.51 -22.83
CA SER A 14 11.83 -3.52 -23.92
C SER A 14 10.91 -2.39 -23.46
N PHE A 15 11.49 -1.24 -23.12
CA PHE A 15 10.77 0.02 -22.98
C PHE A 15 10.32 0.46 -24.40
N LEU A 16 9.04 0.33 -24.68
CA LEU A 16 8.43 1.01 -25.83
C LEU A 16 8.34 2.50 -25.50
N CYS A 17 9.36 3.24 -25.92
CA CYS A 17 9.36 4.69 -25.93
C CYS A 17 8.43 5.17 -27.03
N GLY A 18 7.22 5.59 -26.67
CA GLY A 18 6.32 6.30 -27.57
C GLY A 18 6.88 7.69 -27.86
N CYS A 19 7.57 7.86 -29.00
CA CYS A 19 7.99 9.16 -29.51
C CYS A 19 6.76 9.95 -30.02
N GLY A 20 6.11 10.69 -29.12
CA GLY A 20 5.23 11.79 -29.48
C GLY A 20 5.99 13.11 -29.35
N THR A 21 5.93 13.95 -30.36
CA THR A 21 6.63 15.23 -30.52
C THR A 21 6.51 16.17 -29.30
N ILE A 22 7.51 16.20 -28.45
CA ILE A 22 7.68 17.16 -27.33
C ILE A 22 8.76 18.20 -27.70
N GLY A 23 8.72 18.67 -28.94
CA GLY A 23 9.85 19.41 -29.54
C GLY A 23 10.00 20.89 -29.14
N SER A 24 9.04 21.55 -28.49
CA SER A 24 9.11 23.02 -28.29
C SER A 24 8.71 23.54 -26.90
N MET A 25 8.65 22.69 -25.87
CA MET A 25 8.30 23.15 -24.50
C MET A 25 9.57 23.37 -23.65
N SER A 26 9.55 24.40 -22.80
CA SER A 26 10.63 24.65 -21.83
C SER A 26 10.80 23.48 -20.86
N ASN A 27 12.02 23.31 -20.33
CA ASN A 27 12.31 22.23 -19.36
C ASN A 27 11.41 22.29 -18.12
N THR A 28 10.99 23.49 -17.73
CA THR A 28 10.04 23.73 -16.62
C THR A 28 8.65 23.21 -16.95
N ALA A 29 8.16 23.44 -18.18
CA ALA A 29 6.87 22.96 -18.64
C ALA A 29 6.85 21.42 -18.82
N ARG A 30 7.98 20.82 -19.24
CA ARG A 30 8.16 19.37 -19.34
C ARG A 30 8.13 18.70 -17.96
N GLY A 31 8.81 19.26 -16.96
CA GLY A 31 8.80 18.79 -15.58
C GLY A 31 7.40 18.84 -14.95
N SER A 32 6.68 19.92 -15.24
CA SER A 32 5.30 20.12 -14.74
C SER A 32 4.28 19.14 -15.36
N LEU A 33 4.42 18.80 -16.65
CA LEU A 33 3.53 17.84 -17.33
C LEU A 33 3.78 16.39 -16.93
N ILE A 34 5.04 16.02 -16.71
CA ILE A 34 5.42 14.65 -16.34
C ILE A 34 5.21 14.45 -14.83
N GLY A 35 5.52 15.46 -13.99
CA GLY A 35 5.32 15.39 -12.54
C GLY A 35 3.87 15.57 -12.09
N GLY A 36 3.12 16.48 -12.73
CA GLY A 36 1.76 16.84 -12.32
C GLY A 36 0.69 15.78 -12.60
N GLY A 37 0.82 15.02 -13.69
CA GLY A 37 -0.21 14.06 -14.11
C GLY A 37 -0.16 12.72 -13.39
N SER A 38 1.04 12.16 -13.21
CA SER A 38 1.19 10.82 -12.62
C SER A 38 1.10 10.80 -11.10
N GLY A 39 1.51 11.84 -10.43
CA GLY A 39 1.50 11.86 -9.00
C GLY A 39 0.19 12.32 -8.39
N ALA A 40 -0.62 13.13 -9.09
CA ALA A 40 -1.98 13.41 -8.66
C ALA A 40 -2.82 12.12 -8.64
N LEU A 41 -2.54 11.18 -9.57
CA LEU A 41 -3.20 9.86 -9.59
C LEU A 41 -2.71 8.94 -8.47
N LEU A 42 -1.41 8.95 -8.13
CA LEU A 42 -0.87 8.08 -7.07
C LEU A 42 -1.10 8.66 -5.67
N GLY A 43 -0.98 9.96 -5.50
CA GLY A 43 -1.36 10.64 -4.26
C GLY A 43 -2.86 10.53 -3.97
N ALA A 44 -3.70 10.55 -5.01
CA ALA A 44 -5.14 10.29 -4.90
C ALA A 44 -5.43 8.80 -4.61
N THR A 45 -4.63 7.85 -5.12
CA THR A 45 -4.80 6.43 -4.80
C THR A 45 -4.36 6.09 -3.39
N ILE A 46 -3.24 6.63 -2.91
CA ILE A 46 -2.79 6.42 -1.53
C ILE A 46 -3.70 7.17 -0.55
N GLY A 47 -4.07 8.42 -0.85
CA GLY A 47 -4.99 9.20 -0.06
C GLY A 47 -6.46 8.76 -0.17
N GLY A 48 -6.88 8.20 -1.32
CA GLY A 48 -8.18 7.55 -1.51
C GLY A 48 -8.27 6.20 -0.79
N ILE A 49 -7.13 5.56 -0.54
CA ILE A 49 -7.02 4.36 0.31
C ILE A 49 -7.31 4.72 1.79
N ALA A 50 -7.00 5.96 2.22
CA ALA A 50 -7.16 6.42 3.59
C ALA A 50 -8.59 6.92 3.95
N GLY A 51 -9.60 6.70 3.09
CA GLY A 51 -11.00 7.05 3.37
C GLY A 51 -11.33 8.55 3.35
N GLU A 52 -12.51 8.89 2.80
CA GLU A 52 -13.17 10.21 2.86
C GLU A 52 -12.38 11.47 2.46
N GLY A 53 -11.63 11.43 1.37
CA GLY A 53 -11.19 12.64 0.65
C GLY A 53 -10.14 13.53 1.33
N LYS A 54 -9.93 13.45 2.65
CA LYS A 54 -8.96 14.30 3.36
C LYS A 54 -7.53 13.86 3.14
N GLY A 55 -7.27 12.54 3.17
CA GLY A 55 -5.94 11.99 2.85
C GLY A 55 -5.56 12.18 1.39
N ALA A 56 -6.55 12.09 0.46
CA ALA A 56 -6.35 12.40 -0.95
C ALA A 56 -6.00 13.89 -1.18
N ALA A 57 -6.62 14.79 -0.43
CA ALA A 57 -6.33 16.22 -0.51
C ALA A 57 -4.93 16.56 0.02
N ILE A 58 -4.48 15.92 1.10
CA ILE A 58 -3.13 16.11 1.66
C ILE A 58 -2.08 15.48 0.75
N GLY A 59 -2.29 14.24 0.29
CA GLY A 59 -1.40 13.57 -0.66
C GLY A 59 -1.28 14.32 -1.99
N ALA A 60 -2.39 14.86 -2.52
CA ALA A 60 -2.40 15.70 -3.71
C ALA A 60 -1.72 17.05 -3.47
N ALA A 61 -1.91 17.67 -2.29
CA ALA A 61 -1.28 18.95 -1.95
C ALA A 61 0.24 18.84 -1.82
N ILE A 62 0.72 17.77 -1.20
CA ILE A 62 2.17 17.47 -1.14
C ILE A 62 2.69 17.14 -2.54
N GLY A 63 1.92 16.37 -3.31
CA GLY A 63 2.29 15.94 -4.64
C GLY A 63 2.40 17.05 -5.70
N THR A 64 1.47 17.99 -5.75
CA THR A 64 1.41 19.02 -6.80
C THR A 64 2.51 20.11 -6.67
N THR A 65 3.11 20.24 -5.51
CA THR A 65 4.09 21.30 -5.24
C THR A 65 5.55 20.89 -5.43
N VAL A 66 5.85 19.59 -5.45
CA VAL A 66 7.21 19.08 -5.64
C VAL A 66 7.63 19.01 -7.12
N GLY A 67 6.67 18.94 -8.06
CA GLY A 67 6.93 18.88 -9.50
C GLY A 67 7.42 20.17 -10.14
N ALA A 68 7.44 21.31 -9.44
CA ALA A 68 7.74 22.64 -9.98
C ALA A 68 9.15 23.16 -9.63
N GLY A 69 10.15 22.33 -9.53
CA GLY A 69 11.51 22.81 -9.76
C GLY A 69 12.50 22.90 -8.60
N THR A 70 12.32 22.18 -7.47
CA THR A 70 13.40 22.05 -6.46
C THR A 70 13.49 20.63 -5.89
N GLY A 71 13.98 19.71 -6.73
CA GLY A 71 14.16 18.29 -6.35
C GLY A 71 15.31 18.03 -5.36
N ALA A 72 15.78 19.03 -4.61
CA ALA A 72 16.99 18.85 -3.83
C ALA A 72 16.86 19.01 -2.31
N ILE A 73 15.73 19.49 -1.77
CA ILE A 73 15.65 19.77 -0.34
C ILE A 73 14.26 19.45 0.22
N ILE A 74 13.84 18.20 0.14
CA ILE A 74 12.75 17.72 0.96
C ILE A 74 13.35 16.91 2.09
N GLY A 75 13.26 17.40 3.19
CA GLY A 75 13.85 17.44 4.43
C GLY A 75 14.05 16.12 5.19
N LYS A 76 14.74 16.24 6.28
CA LYS A 76 15.08 15.20 7.24
C LYS A 76 13.87 14.37 7.70
N ARG A 77 12.68 14.99 7.78
CA ARG A 77 11.46 14.31 8.25
C ARG A 77 10.95 13.27 7.25
N ARG A 78 10.93 13.57 5.95
CA ARG A 78 10.56 12.59 4.92
C ARG A 78 11.53 11.41 4.92
N ASP A 79 12.84 11.71 4.97
CA ASP A 79 13.86 10.67 4.94
C ASP A 79 13.78 9.78 6.18
N GLU A 80 13.43 10.36 7.34
CA GLU A 80 13.16 9.62 8.57
C GLU A 80 11.92 8.71 8.45
N ILE A 81 10.81 9.21 7.89
CA ILE A 81 9.61 8.41 7.61
C ILE A 81 9.95 7.24 6.69
N ASN A 82 10.67 7.50 5.59
CA ASN A 82 11.05 6.46 4.64
C ASN A 82 11.98 5.42 5.26
N ARG A 83 12.90 5.83 6.14
CA ARG A 83 13.76 4.91 6.89
C ARG A 83 12.93 3.99 7.79
N GLN A 84 11.99 4.55 8.55
CA GLN A 84 11.07 3.78 9.40
C GLN A 84 10.22 2.81 8.59
N MET A 85 9.70 3.23 7.42
CA MET A 85 8.96 2.37 6.49
C MET A 85 9.83 1.23 5.95
N ALA A 86 11.07 1.51 5.57
CA ALA A 86 11.99 0.49 5.10
C ALA A 86 12.32 -0.55 6.18
N GLU A 87 12.58 -0.11 7.41
CA GLU A 87 12.79 -1.00 8.56
C GLU A 87 11.54 -1.84 8.88
N ALA A 88 10.36 -1.23 8.84
CA ALA A 88 9.09 -1.92 9.02
C ALA A 88 8.86 -2.99 7.94
N ALA A 89 9.18 -2.68 6.67
CA ALA A 89 9.08 -3.64 5.57
C ALA A 89 10.01 -4.85 5.77
N VAL A 90 11.27 -4.61 6.17
CA VAL A 90 12.23 -5.70 6.45
C VAL A 90 11.74 -6.61 7.57
N LYS A 91 11.20 -6.04 8.66
CA LYS A 91 10.63 -6.82 9.76
C LYS A 91 9.36 -7.56 9.34
N ALA A 92 8.50 -6.93 8.52
CA ALA A 92 7.30 -7.57 8.00
C ALA A 92 7.62 -8.77 7.11
N GLN A 93 8.71 -8.74 6.33
CA GLN A 93 9.16 -9.88 5.52
C GLN A 93 9.58 -11.10 6.35
N GLN A 94 9.89 -10.91 7.63
CA GLN A 94 10.25 -12.00 8.54
C GLN A 94 9.03 -12.68 9.19
N VAL A 95 7.84 -12.10 9.01
CA VAL A 95 6.58 -12.67 9.50
C VAL A 95 6.13 -13.78 8.53
N GLU A 96 5.88 -14.96 9.07
CA GLU A 96 5.46 -16.10 8.27
C GLU A 96 4.14 -15.83 7.55
N GLY A 97 4.11 -16.16 6.25
CA GLY A 97 2.90 -16.05 5.44
C GLY A 97 2.59 -14.64 4.94
N THR A 98 3.56 -13.74 4.96
CA THR A 98 3.40 -12.40 4.41
C THR A 98 4.10 -12.22 3.06
N LYS A 99 3.50 -11.37 2.22
CA LYS A 99 4.17 -10.74 1.06
C LYS A 99 4.24 -9.25 1.33
N VAL A 100 5.40 -8.65 1.17
CA VAL A 100 5.63 -7.24 1.48
C VAL A 100 6.02 -6.48 0.23
N GLU A 101 5.32 -5.37 -0.01
CA GLU A 101 5.58 -4.44 -1.11
C GLU A 101 5.78 -3.04 -0.52
N GLN A 102 6.80 -2.33 -1.00
CA GLN A 102 7.01 -0.91 -0.73
C GLN A 102 6.49 -0.10 -1.92
N ILE A 103 5.56 0.80 -1.64
CA ILE A 103 4.94 1.67 -2.64
C ILE A 103 5.44 3.07 -2.36
N THR A 104 6.16 3.66 -3.32
CA THR A 104 6.65 5.04 -3.18
C THR A 104 5.74 5.98 -3.95
N ASP A 105 5.18 6.98 -3.27
CA ASP A 105 4.50 8.07 -3.93
C ASP A 105 5.49 8.90 -4.74
N THR A 106 5.27 9.03 -6.03
CA THR A 106 6.21 9.65 -6.97
C THR A 106 6.33 11.15 -6.80
N GLN A 107 5.41 11.80 -6.11
CA GLN A 107 5.42 13.26 -5.89
C GLN A 107 5.99 13.63 -4.54
N SER A 108 5.50 13.03 -3.46
CA SER A 108 6.00 13.29 -2.12
C SER A 108 7.30 12.53 -1.83
N GLY A 109 7.55 11.43 -2.56
CA GLY A 109 8.63 10.50 -2.27
C GLY A 109 8.44 9.75 -0.95
N ILE A 110 7.23 9.80 -0.35
CA ILE A 110 6.91 9.09 0.88
C ILE A 110 6.54 7.65 0.56
N GLN A 111 7.03 6.72 1.37
CA GLN A 111 6.78 5.30 1.22
C GLN A 111 5.56 4.85 2.02
N THR A 112 4.86 3.87 1.48
CA THR A 112 3.82 3.08 2.14
C THR A 112 4.24 1.61 2.09
N VAL A 113 4.08 0.89 3.18
CA VAL A 113 4.33 -0.56 3.24
C VAL A 113 3.00 -1.29 3.13
N LYS A 114 2.86 -2.11 2.09
CA LYS A 114 1.73 -3.03 1.93
C LYS A 114 2.16 -4.43 2.35
N VAL A 115 1.50 -5.00 3.33
CA VAL A 115 1.71 -6.37 3.80
C VAL A 115 0.47 -7.18 3.45
N THR A 116 0.66 -8.21 2.63
CA THR A 116 -0.42 -9.11 2.20
C THR A 116 -0.31 -10.42 2.95
N PHE A 117 -1.38 -10.82 3.60
CA PHE A 117 -1.59 -12.14 4.20
C PHE A 117 -2.54 -12.95 3.30
N GLU A 118 -2.13 -14.14 2.89
CA GLU A 118 -3.02 -15.05 2.16
C GLU A 118 -4.11 -15.56 3.10
N SER A 119 -5.38 -15.52 2.65
CA SER A 119 -6.50 -15.95 3.49
C SER A 119 -6.41 -17.40 3.96
N GLY A 120 -5.79 -18.28 3.17
CA GLY A 120 -5.59 -19.68 3.54
C GLY A 120 -4.73 -19.87 4.79
N ILE A 121 -3.85 -18.89 5.07
CA ILE A 121 -3.03 -18.86 6.28
C ILE A 121 -3.85 -18.34 7.46
N LEU A 122 -4.71 -17.34 7.22
CA LEU A 122 -5.45 -16.67 8.28
C LEU A 122 -6.74 -17.41 8.68
N PHE A 123 -7.46 -17.98 7.70
CA PHE A 123 -8.83 -18.46 7.90
C PHE A 123 -9.05 -19.84 7.28
N VAL A 124 -9.96 -20.59 7.85
CA VAL A 124 -10.55 -21.75 7.18
C VAL A 124 -11.43 -21.28 6.01
N THR A 125 -11.50 -22.05 4.93
CA THR A 125 -12.31 -21.74 3.75
C THR A 125 -13.76 -21.41 4.13
N GLY A 126 -14.26 -20.29 3.62
CA GLY A 126 -15.62 -19.80 3.91
C GLY A 126 -15.85 -19.27 5.33
N LYS A 127 -14.80 -19.21 6.17
CA LYS A 127 -14.86 -18.68 7.54
C LYS A 127 -14.12 -17.37 7.66
N SER A 128 -14.43 -16.63 8.72
CA SER A 128 -13.76 -15.39 9.11
C SER A 128 -13.00 -15.50 10.44
N ASP A 129 -13.14 -16.64 11.15
CA ASP A 129 -12.44 -16.86 12.41
C ASP A 129 -10.95 -17.14 12.17
N LEU A 130 -10.10 -16.42 12.91
CA LEU A 130 -8.65 -16.60 12.85
C LEU A 130 -8.25 -17.94 13.48
N ASN A 131 -7.49 -18.72 12.74
CA ASN A 131 -6.88 -19.95 13.27
C ASN A 131 -5.65 -19.62 14.16
N ASN A 132 -5.08 -20.62 14.84
CA ASN A 132 -3.97 -20.41 15.76
C ASN A 132 -2.69 -19.95 15.05
N SER A 133 -2.41 -20.45 13.84
CA SER A 133 -1.26 -20.00 13.03
C SER A 133 -1.42 -18.52 12.66
N ALA A 134 -2.61 -18.11 12.24
CA ALA A 134 -2.95 -16.72 11.96
C ALA A 134 -2.67 -15.81 13.16
N LYS A 135 -3.11 -16.23 14.34
CA LYS A 135 -2.89 -15.47 15.58
C LYS A 135 -1.39 -15.31 15.88
N ALA A 136 -0.60 -16.36 15.66
CA ALA A 136 0.85 -16.29 15.85
C ALA A 136 1.50 -15.28 14.88
N SER A 137 1.20 -15.38 13.57
CA SER A 137 1.74 -14.45 12.56
C SER A 137 1.28 -13.00 12.80
N LEU A 138 0.00 -12.79 13.11
CA LEU A 138 -0.52 -11.45 13.42
C LEU A 138 0.06 -10.87 14.72
N SER A 139 0.28 -11.70 15.74
CA SER A 139 0.94 -11.30 16.97
C SER A 139 2.40 -10.89 16.73
N GLN A 140 3.12 -11.66 15.93
CA GLN A 140 4.48 -11.32 15.50
C GLN A 140 4.48 -10.01 14.71
N PHE A 141 3.58 -9.84 13.75
CA PHE A 141 3.42 -8.61 12.97
C PHE A 141 3.11 -7.41 13.87
N ALA A 142 2.15 -7.54 14.80
CA ALA A 142 1.82 -6.47 15.73
C ALA A 142 3.05 -6.03 16.55
N ASN A 143 3.76 -6.99 17.18
CA ASN A 143 4.86 -6.69 18.08
C ASN A 143 6.13 -6.17 17.36
N GLN A 144 6.46 -6.73 16.19
CA GLN A 144 7.70 -6.39 15.50
C GLN A 144 7.56 -5.23 14.53
N VAL A 145 6.35 -5.01 13.99
CA VAL A 145 6.11 -4.06 12.90
C VAL A 145 5.22 -2.90 13.34
N VAL A 146 4.02 -3.18 13.88
CA VAL A 146 3.01 -2.12 14.11
C VAL A 146 3.31 -1.31 15.36
N LEU A 147 3.54 -1.97 16.50
CA LEU A 147 3.75 -1.29 17.79
C LEU A 147 4.99 -0.40 17.82
N PRO A 148 6.14 -0.78 17.22
CA PRO A 148 7.30 0.12 17.13
C PRO A 148 7.06 1.37 16.27
N ASN A 149 6.02 1.36 15.42
CA ASN A 149 5.66 2.42 14.49
C ASN A 149 4.29 3.02 14.85
N ALA A 150 4.04 3.32 16.12
CA ALA A 150 2.75 3.77 16.64
C ALA A 150 2.25 5.11 16.06
N GLU A 151 3.13 5.90 15.46
CA GLU A 151 2.78 7.17 14.80
C GLU A 151 2.22 6.98 13.38
N MET A 152 2.36 5.79 12.80
CA MET A 152 1.87 5.48 11.44
C MET A 152 0.42 5.03 11.46
N ASP A 153 -0.31 5.36 10.41
CA ASP A 153 -1.68 4.92 10.20
C ASP A 153 -1.73 3.53 9.55
N ILE A 154 -2.71 2.72 9.97
CA ILE A 154 -2.95 1.37 9.50
C ILE A 154 -4.31 1.29 8.79
N LEU A 155 -4.32 0.69 7.59
CA LEU A 155 -5.56 0.37 6.88
C LEU A 155 -5.59 -1.14 6.63
N ILE A 156 -6.74 -1.76 6.83
CA ILE A 156 -6.92 -3.21 6.72
C ILE A 156 -8.01 -3.49 5.69
N LYS A 157 -7.67 -4.21 4.62
CA LYS A 157 -8.57 -4.52 3.51
C LYS A 157 -8.67 -6.02 3.30
N GLY A 158 -9.90 -6.53 3.33
CA GLY A 158 -10.21 -7.93 3.06
C GLY A 158 -10.69 -8.14 1.63
N TYR A 159 -10.29 -9.26 1.01
CA TYR A 159 -10.68 -9.64 -0.35
C TYR A 159 -11.09 -11.11 -0.40
N THR A 160 -11.94 -11.44 -1.38
CA THR A 160 -12.30 -12.81 -1.74
C THR A 160 -11.90 -13.09 -3.19
N ASP A 161 -12.03 -14.34 -3.61
CA ASP A 161 -12.14 -14.68 -5.02
C ASP A 161 -13.59 -14.47 -5.51
N ASN A 162 -13.84 -14.79 -6.79
CA ASN A 162 -15.16 -14.68 -7.41
C ASN A 162 -16.00 -15.97 -7.32
N GLN A 163 -15.67 -16.90 -6.44
CA GLN A 163 -16.45 -18.14 -6.28
C GLN A 163 -17.83 -17.83 -5.70
N GLY A 164 -18.83 -18.32 -6.41
CA GLY A 164 -20.22 -18.23 -5.96
C GLY A 164 -20.51 -19.12 -4.75
N TRP A 165 -21.50 -18.74 -3.99
CA TRP A 165 -22.02 -19.52 -2.87
C TRP A 165 -23.09 -20.50 -3.37
N SER A 166 -23.03 -21.76 -2.91
CA SER A 166 -23.99 -22.77 -3.32
C SER A 166 -25.43 -22.36 -3.02
N GLY A 167 -26.31 -22.51 -4.00
CA GLY A 167 -27.73 -22.14 -3.90
C GLY A 167 -28.02 -20.65 -3.96
N CYS A 168 -27.02 -19.81 -4.24
CA CYS A 168 -27.18 -18.36 -4.36
C CYS A 168 -27.05 -17.90 -5.81
N SER A 169 -27.79 -16.85 -6.17
CA SER A 169 -27.58 -16.11 -7.41
C SER A 169 -26.21 -15.42 -7.39
N HIS A 170 -25.78 -14.94 -8.56
CA HIS A 170 -24.51 -14.17 -8.65
C HIS A 170 -24.53 -12.94 -7.74
N HIS A 171 -25.61 -12.18 -7.75
CA HIS A 171 -25.76 -10.98 -6.92
C HIS A 171 -25.71 -11.30 -5.40
N GLU A 172 -26.39 -12.36 -4.97
CA GLU A 172 -26.34 -12.81 -3.58
C GLU A 172 -24.93 -13.29 -3.19
N SER A 173 -24.23 -13.97 -4.10
CA SER A 173 -22.86 -14.41 -3.88
C SER A 173 -21.91 -13.23 -3.72
N MET A 174 -22.02 -12.20 -4.57
CA MET A 174 -21.25 -10.96 -4.43
C MET A 174 -21.48 -10.29 -3.06
N LYS A 175 -22.74 -10.19 -2.63
CA LYS A 175 -23.08 -9.63 -1.32
C LYS A 175 -22.43 -10.42 -0.19
N LYS A 176 -22.53 -11.75 -0.21
CA LYS A 176 -21.89 -12.63 0.79
C LYS A 176 -20.37 -12.53 0.76
N ASN A 177 -19.74 -12.39 -0.41
CA ASN A 177 -18.30 -12.19 -0.54
C ASN A 177 -17.88 -10.85 0.06
N ASN A 178 -18.64 -9.78 -0.15
CA ASN A 178 -18.41 -8.50 0.50
C ASN A 178 -18.51 -8.60 2.03
N GLU A 179 -19.55 -9.22 2.54
CA GLU A 179 -19.76 -9.46 3.98
C GLU A 179 -18.61 -10.30 4.58
N LEU A 180 -18.22 -11.40 3.90
CA LEU A 180 -17.13 -12.26 4.36
C LEU A 180 -15.79 -11.50 4.40
N SER A 181 -15.49 -10.73 3.38
CA SER A 181 -14.26 -9.93 3.33
C SER A 181 -14.22 -8.85 4.42
N GLN A 182 -15.36 -8.20 4.70
CA GLN A 182 -15.50 -7.24 5.78
C GLN A 182 -15.29 -7.90 7.15
N LEU A 183 -15.90 -9.05 7.41
CA LEU A 183 -15.72 -9.79 8.66
C LEU A 183 -14.26 -10.23 8.87
N ARG A 184 -13.58 -10.65 7.81
CA ARG A 184 -12.16 -11.02 7.85
C ARG A 184 -11.27 -9.83 8.23
N ALA A 185 -11.45 -8.69 7.56
CA ALA A 185 -10.73 -7.47 7.89
C ALA A 185 -11.00 -7.04 9.34
N GLN A 186 -12.25 -7.13 9.80
CA GLN A 186 -12.63 -6.78 11.16
C GLN A 186 -11.99 -7.70 12.20
N ASN A 187 -11.95 -9.01 11.95
CA ASN A 187 -11.34 -9.97 12.88
C ASN A 187 -9.82 -9.79 12.96
N VAL A 188 -9.16 -9.44 11.85
CA VAL A 188 -7.74 -9.04 11.88
C VAL A 188 -7.55 -7.77 12.70
N SER A 189 -8.36 -6.73 12.49
CA SER A 189 -8.33 -5.49 13.26
C SER A 189 -8.51 -5.74 14.76
N ASN A 190 -9.54 -6.49 15.12
CA ASN A 190 -9.83 -6.83 16.51
C ASN A 190 -8.66 -7.56 17.18
N TYR A 191 -8.03 -8.48 16.45
CA TYR A 191 -6.90 -9.22 16.97
C TYR A 191 -5.65 -8.35 17.14
N LEU A 192 -5.36 -7.47 16.19
CA LEU A 192 -4.26 -6.49 16.33
C LEU A 192 -4.47 -5.60 17.56
N GLN A 193 -5.71 -5.17 17.83
CA GLN A 193 -6.04 -4.40 19.03
C GLN A 193 -5.84 -5.23 20.30
N GLN A 194 -6.17 -6.53 20.30
CA GLN A 194 -5.86 -7.44 21.40
C GLN A 194 -4.35 -7.58 21.63
N CYS A 195 -3.53 -7.44 20.59
CA CYS A 195 -2.07 -7.40 20.69
C CYS A 195 -1.53 -6.04 21.15
N GLY A 196 -2.38 -5.04 21.42
CA GLY A 196 -1.98 -3.72 21.93
C GLY A 196 -1.94 -2.61 20.89
N VAL A 197 -2.30 -2.88 19.62
CA VAL A 197 -2.39 -1.82 18.61
C VAL A 197 -3.52 -0.86 18.96
N SER A 198 -3.23 0.45 18.97
CA SER A 198 -4.22 1.47 19.31
C SER A 198 -5.35 1.50 18.26
N PRO A 199 -6.63 1.55 18.71
CA PRO A 199 -7.74 1.78 17.79
C PRO A 199 -7.60 3.07 16.96
N THR A 200 -6.94 4.10 17.50
CA THR A 200 -6.72 5.38 16.80
C THR A 200 -5.68 5.27 15.68
N GLN A 201 -4.83 4.26 15.72
CA GLN A 201 -3.87 3.96 14.67
C GLN A 201 -4.53 3.28 13.46
N ILE A 202 -5.64 2.53 13.67
CA ILE A 202 -6.37 1.83 12.62
C ILE A 202 -7.39 2.79 12.01
N LYS A 203 -7.12 3.31 10.82
CA LYS A 203 -7.95 4.34 10.16
C LYS A 203 -9.03 3.76 9.26
N GLU A 204 -8.82 2.58 8.71
CA GLU A 204 -9.78 1.93 7.83
C GLU A 204 -9.79 0.43 8.05
N VAL A 205 -11.00 -0.13 8.08
CA VAL A 205 -11.24 -1.58 8.06
C VAL A 205 -12.35 -1.83 7.05
N SER A 206 -12.02 -2.39 5.90
CA SER A 206 -12.95 -2.51 4.79
C SER A 206 -12.90 -3.87 4.09
N GLY A 207 -14.08 -4.35 3.66
CA GLY A 207 -14.24 -5.51 2.81
C GLY A 207 -14.48 -5.12 1.36
N TRP A 208 -13.71 -5.68 0.45
CA TRP A 208 -13.76 -5.39 -0.98
C TRP A 208 -14.33 -6.55 -1.81
N GLY A 209 -14.72 -7.66 -1.16
CA GLY A 209 -15.25 -8.83 -1.84
C GLY A 209 -14.29 -9.30 -2.94
N GLU A 210 -14.84 -9.59 -4.10
CA GLU A 210 -14.10 -10.04 -5.29
C GLU A 210 -13.51 -8.90 -6.13
N SER A 211 -13.61 -7.66 -5.66
CA SER A 211 -13.05 -6.49 -6.36
C SER A 211 -11.53 -6.52 -6.33
N ASN A 212 -10.92 -5.91 -7.36
CA ASN A 212 -9.45 -5.78 -7.48
C ASN A 212 -8.70 -7.11 -7.38
N PRO A 213 -8.99 -8.09 -8.26
CA PRO A 213 -8.25 -9.34 -8.28
C PRO A 213 -6.77 -9.09 -8.63
N VAL A 214 -5.85 -9.78 -7.94
CA VAL A 214 -4.40 -9.71 -8.19
C VAL A 214 -3.92 -10.84 -9.08
N ALA A 215 -4.79 -11.83 -9.35
CA ALA A 215 -4.52 -12.97 -10.21
C ALA A 215 -5.79 -13.45 -10.91
N ASP A 216 -5.64 -14.30 -11.92
CA ASP A 216 -6.76 -14.82 -12.70
C ASP A 216 -7.66 -15.75 -11.87
N ASN A 217 -8.91 -15.34 -11.68
CA ASN A 217 -9.93 -16.10 -10.96
C ASN A 217 -10.35 -17.41 -11.64
N SER A 218 -10.02 -17.63 -12.91
CA SER A 218 -10.30 -18.88 -13.62
C SER A 218 -9.48 -20.04 -13.07
N THR A 219 -8.28 -19.76 -12.54
CA THR A 219 -7.36 -20.76 -12.00
C THR A 219 -7.54 -20.94 -10.49
N LYS A 220 -7.29 -22.15 -9.98
CA LYS A 220 -7.29 -22.42 -8.54
C LYS A 220 -6.24 -21.58 -7.83
N TRP A 221 -5.03 -21.51 -8.37
CA TRP A 221 -3.93 -20.72 -7.83
C TRP A 221 -4.28 -19.22 -7.77
N GLY A 222 -4.86 -18.66 -8.86
CA GLY A 222 -5.23 -17.25 -8.88
C GLY A 222 -6.31 -16.91 -7.86
N ARG A 223 -7.29 -17.79 -7.67
CA ARG A 223 -8.29 -17.62 -6.60
C ARG A 223 -7.66 -17.65 -5.20
N GLU A 224 -6.65 -18.49 -4.96
CA GLU A 224 -5.90 -18.51 -3.69
C GLU A 224 -5.22 -17.16 -3.44
N GLN A 225 -4.60 -16.55 -4.46
CA GLN A 225 -3.98 -15.23 -4.35
C GLN A 225 -5.01 -14.11 -4.13
N ASN A 226 -6.20 -14.22 -4.75
CA ASN A 226 -7.26 -13.22 -4.59
C ASN A 226 -7.88 -13.25 -3.19
N ARG A 227 -7.95 -14.41 -2.54
CA ARG A 227 -8.36 -14.54 -1.14
C ARG A 227 -7.23 -14.07 -0.23
N ARG A 228 -7.26 -12.80 0.19
CA ARG A 228 -6.20 -12.16 0.97
C ARG A 228 -6.72 -11.09 1.92
N VAL A 229 -5.90 -10.72 2.87
CA VAL A 229 -6.03 -9.48 3.64
C VAL A 229 -4.78 -8.64 3.42
N GLU A 230 -4.96 -7.40 3.05
CA GLU A 230 -3.89 -6.43 2.88
C GLU A 230 -3.90 -5.45 4.06
N ILE A 231 -2.73 -5.22 4.64
CA ILE A 231 -2.51 -4.22 5.68
C ILE A 231 -1.56 -3.18 5.11
N TYR A 232 -2.01 -1.94 5.07
CA TYR A 232 -1.20 -0.81 4.65
C TYR A 232 -0.72 -0.05 5.88
N MET A 233 0.59 0.20 5.95
CA MET A 233 1.20 1.15 6.88
C MET A 233 1.62 2.38 6.10
N GLN A 234 1.12 3.52 6.51
CA GLN A 234 1.39 4.80 5.85
C GLN A 234 1.70 5.90 6.86
N ALA A 235 2.31 6.98 6.40
CA ALA A 235 2.52 8.15 7.22
C ALA A 235 1.17 8.72 7.69
N SER A 236 1.06 9.03 8.98
CA SER A 236 -0.14 9.67 9.52
C SER A 236 -0.29 11.10 9.01
N GLU A 237 -1.51 11.64 9.13
CA GLU A 237 -1.79 13.04 8.78
C GLU A 237 -0.83 14.01 9.50
N LYS A 238 -0.53 13.73 10.78
CA LYS A 238 0.44 14.52 11.55
C LYS A 238 1.83 14.49 10.94
N MET A 239 2.34 13.32 10.57
CA MET A 239 3.64 13.17 9.91
C MET A 239 3.69 13.91 8.58
N LEU A 240 2.61 13.83 7.79
CA LEU A 240 2.49 14.55 6.51
C LEU A 240 2.48 16.07 6.71
N GLN A 241 1.80 16.57 7.73
CA GLN A 241 1.80 18.00 8.08
C GLN A 241 3.20 18.48 8.52
N GLU A 242 3.95 17.65 9.26
CA GLU A 242 5.33 17.97 9.65
C GLU A 242 6.24 18.10 8.43
N VAL A 243 6.15 17.19 7.45
CA VAL A 243 6.88 17.28 6.18
C VAL A 243 6.53 18.57 5.42
N GLU A 244 5.23 18.91 5.35
CA GLU A 244 4.77 20.11 4.66
C GLU A 244 5.23 21.40 5.37
N ASN A 245 5.25 21.43 6.69
CA ASN A 245 5.74 22.57 7.48
C ASN A 245 7.26 22.76 7.29
N GLU A 246 8.03 21.69 7.31
CA GLU A 246 9.46 21.74 7.03
C GLU A 246 9.74 22.32 5.63
N ARG A 247 8.97 21.90 4.63
CA ARG A 247 9.06 22.43 3.27
C ARG A 247 8.79 23.94 3.21
N LYS A 248 7.74 24.41 3.91
CA LYS A 248 7.39 25.85 3.94
C LYS A 248 8.47 26.70 4.60
N LEU A 249 9.12 26.21 5.65
CA LEU A 249 10.22 26.89 6.32
C LEU A 249 11.41 27.06 5.38
N GLN A 250 11.82 25.99 4.71
CA GLN A 250 12.93 26.00 3.76
C GLN A 250 12.68 26.97 2.59
N HIS A 251 11.46 27.00 2.09
CA HIS A 251 11.10 27.92 1.01
C HIS A 251 11.18 29.41 1.45
N LYS A 252 10.91 29.71 2.71
CA LYS A 252 11.07 31.07 3.26
C LYS A 252 12.54 31.44 3.41
N GLU A 253 13.38 30.53 3.86
CA GLU A 253 14.83 30.76 4.01
C GLU A 253 15.52 30.93 2.65
N GLY A 254 15.14 30.13 1.63
CA GLY A 254 15.67 30.26 0.28
C GLY A 254 15.30 31.55 -0.46
N ASN A 255 14.20 32.20 -0.08
CA ASN A 255 13.78 33.46 -0.66
C ASN A 255 14.38 34.71 0.05
N LEU A 256 15.13 34.51 1.13
CA LEU A 256 15.81 35.58 1.88
C LEU A 256 17.31 35.73 1.52
N GLN A 257 17.81 34.90 0.63
CA GLN A 257 19.17 34.95 0.05
C GLN A 257 19.13 35.47 -1.39
#